data_6ee5f4d52446fe8555705f54deb4b919
#
_entry.id   6ee5f4d52446fe8555705f54deb4b919
#
_cell.length_a   1.000
_cell.length_b   1.000
_cell.length_c   1.000
_cell.angle_alpha   90.00
_cell.angle_beta   90.00
_cell.angle_gamma   90.00
#
_symmetry.space_group_name_H-M   'P 1'
#
loop_
_entity.id
_entity.type
_entity.pdbx_description
1 polymer ?
#
loop_
_entity_poly.entity_id
_entity_poly.type
_entity_poly.pdbx_seq_one_letter_code
_entity_poly.pdbx_strand_id
1 'polypeptide(L)'
;MNNFSETQIQDIKFLDELLDQVIILDKSKNICCANKSAHKRFGSQLEGKSISSVLRDAKLLDSIETSINQKKTQIVDVEVKKPNFQFYKASIIPGPSKLCNQEQSVIIFLKDLTEVFKTQKFKSDFVANVSHELRTPLQSIKLGLETINQGHATNDFESQKKFLPILLQQTSRMETLVSDLLSLSKIELEEHIRPTDKLDLKEIILHVVEIHKQIIKKNDISVDIKGEESKYIILGHRDRLIEVFTNLIDNAIKYSPKGKKIYISLVNNNESTTVSIRDEGIGIPKKYISRITERFFRVDPAKSKEVGGTGLGLAIVKHIVNQHRAEIDIKSEEGKGTEFILTFPNS
;
A
#
# COMPACT_ATOMS: atom_id res chain seq x y z
N MET A 1 27.20 11.15 39.11
CA MET A 1 25.99 11.81 39.62
C MET A 1 26.02 13.23 39.09
N ASN A 2 25.16 13.54 38.13
CA ASN A 2 25.11 14.87 37.52
C ASN A 2 24.41 15.84 38.49
N ASN A 3 25.17 16.78 39.08
CA ASN A 3 24.63 17.84 39.92
C ASN A 3 23.97 18.90 39.02
N PHE A 4 22.74 18.69 38.60
CA PHE A 4 21.91 19.74 38.05
C PHE A 4 21.40 20.63 39.21
N SER A 5 21.35 21.96 39.01
CA SER A 5 20.69 22.86 39.96
C SER A 5 19.17 22.60 39.96
N GLU A 6 18.44 22.89 41.05
CA GLU A 6 16.98 22.71 41.14
C GLU A 6 16.24 23.38 39.97
N THR A 7 16.69 24.53 39.48
CA THR A 7 16.12 25.26 38.35
C THR A 7 16.32 24.47 37.04
N GLN A 8 17.48 23.85 36.83
CA GLN A 8 17.78 23.04 35.65
C GLN A 8 16.95 21.74 35.63
N ILE A 9 16.63 21.19 36.80
CA ILE A 9 15.77 20.01 36.91
C ILE A 9 14.31 20.38 36.56
N GLN A 10 13.86 21.59 36.88
CA GLN A 10 12.52 22.06 36.54
C GLN A 10 12.37 22.34 35.04
N ASP A 11 13.40 22.92 34.40
CA ASP A 11 13.44 23.15 32.96
C ASP A 11 13.46 21.84 32.16
N ILE A 12 14.14 20.81 32.65
CA ILE A 12 14.18 19.47 32.03
C ILE A 12 12.84 18.76 32.16
N LYS A 13 12.14 18.91 33.30
CA LYS A 13 10.81 18.32 33.49
C LYS A 13 9.77 18.87 32.51
N PHE A 14 9.86 20.13 32.10
CA PHE A 14 9.00 20.69 31.07
C PHE A 14 9.18 20.00 29.73
N LEU A 15 10.40 19.57 29.39
CA LEU A 15 10.65 18.83 28.13
C LEU A 15 9.96 17.44 28.11
N ASP A 16 9.67 16.88 29.28
CA ASP A 16 8.97 15.60 29.39
C ASP A 16 7.50 15.64 28.98
N GLU A 17 6.89 16.83 28.98
CA GLU A 17 5.52 17.04 28.50
C GLU A 17 5.44 17.19 26.98
N LEU A 18 6.58 17.33 26.30
CA LEU A 18 6.61 17.41 24.84
C LEU A 18 6.43 16.04 24.22
N LEU A 19 5.56 15.97 23.21
CA LEU A 19 5.30 14.74 22.42
C LEU A 19 6.46 14.42 21.49
N ASP A 20 7.13 15.44 20.98
CA ASP A 20 8.30 15.27 20.12
C ASP A 20 9.53 14.84 20.94
N GLN A 21 10.46 14.13 20.30
CA GLN A 21 11.68 13.69 20.94
C GLN A 21 12.65 14.86 21.08
N VAL A 22 13.13 15.09 22.28
CA VAL A 22 14.13 16.13 22.57
C VAL A 22 15.38 15.49 23.17
N ILE A 23 16.52 15.78 22.57
CA ILE A 23 17.83 15.30 23.01
C ILE A 23 18.77 16.48 23.12
N ILE A 24 19.48 16.57 24.25
CA ILE A 24 20.48 17.62 24.50
C ILE A 24 21.86 16.98 24.47
N LEU A 25 22.76 17.57 23.66
CA LEU A 25 24.11 17.10 23.48
C LEU A 25 25.13 18.08 24.08
N ASP A 26 26.24 17.52 24.54
CA ASP A 26 27.46 18.28 24.84
C ASP A 26 28.27 18.59 23.58
N LYS A 27 29.35 19.33 23.74
CA LYS A 27 30.31 19.68 22.68
C LYS A 27 30.92 18.42 22.00
N SER A 28 31.05 17.33 22.74
CA SER A 28 31.62 16.07 22.26
C SER A 28 30.57 15.16 21.59
N LYS A 29 29.35 15.68 21.36
CA LYS A 29 28.21 14.99 20.76
C LYS A 29 27.69 13.82 21.63
N ASN A 30 27.94 13.83 22.95
CA ASN A 30 27.35 12.89 23.87
C ASN A 30 26.01 13.41 24.38
N ILE A 31 25.09 12.52 24.66
CA ILE A 31 23.76 12.83 25.15
C ILE A 31 23.87 13.19 26.63
N CYS A 32 23.54 14.42 26.99
CA CYS A 32 23.47 14.88 28.37
C CYS A 32 22.12 14.59 29.00
N CYS A 33 21.06 14.78 28.20
CA CYS A 33 19.70 14.65 28.66
C CYS A 33 18.80 14.29 27.47
N ALA A 34 17.75 13.54 27.74
CA ALA A 34 16.71 13.22 26.79
C ALA A 34 15.35 13.23 27.49
N ASN A 35 14.30 13.66 26.80
CA ASN A 35 12.95 13.65 27.38
C ASN A 35 12.31 12.25 27.34
N LYS A 36 11.19 12.09 28.04
CA LYS A 36 10.43 10.80 28.09
C LYS A 36 10.11 10.26 26.71
N SER A 37 9.76 11.11 25.76
CA SER A 37 9.44 10.70 24.39
C SER A 37 10.67 10.12 23.67
N ALA A 38 11.85 10.72 23.85
CA ALA A 38 13.10 10.19 23.32
C ALA A 38 13.49 8.87 23.98
N HIS A 39 13.36 8.73 25.32
CA HIS A 39 13.60 7.48 26.02
C HIS A 39 12.67 6.36 25.58
N LYS A 40 11.39 6.63 25.44
CA LYS A 40 10.40 5.67 24.94
C LYS A 40 10.78 5.16 23.55
N ARG A 41 11.37 6.03 22.73
CA ARG A 41 11.67 5.72 21.34
C ARG A 41 13.03 5.06 21.13
N PHE A 42 14.07 5.56 21.76
CA PHE A 42 15.46 5.16 21.51
C PHE A 42 16.07 4.32 22.63
N GLY A 43 15.34 4.11 23.71
CA GLY A 43 15.75 3.29 24.88
C GLY A 43 15.94 4.08 26.15
N SER A 44 15.91 3.38 27.30
CA SER A 44 15.87 3.99 28.64
C SER A 44 17.22 4.52 29.15
N GLN A 45 18.33 4.19 28.51
CA GLN A 45 19.67 4.61 28.91
C GLN A 45 20.35 5.31 27.74
N LEU A 46 20.07 6.59 27.56
CA LEU A 46 20.60 7.41 26.49
C LEU A 46 21.76 8.27 26.96
N GLU A 47 21.73 8.75 28.21
CA GLU A 47 22.71 9.67 28.78
C GLU A 47 24.12 9.05 28.78
N GLY A 48 25.09 9.88 28.41
CA GLY A 48 26.49 9.49 28.28
C GLY A 48 26.85 8.78 26.97
N LYS A 49 25.87 8.35 26.18
CA LYS A 49 26.11 7.73 24.87
C LYS A 49 26.35 8.81 23.82
N SER A 50 27.19 8.51 22.80
CA SER A 50 27.29 9.35 21.62
C SER A 50 26.01 9.27 20.80
N ILE A 51 25.57 10.42 20.28
CA ILE A 51 24.39 10.51 19.41
C ILE A 51 24.50 9.59 18.17
N SER A 52 25.70 9.37 17.66
CA SER A 52 25.97 8.46 16.53
C SER A 52 25.65 6.98 16.82
N SER A 53 25.60 6.59 18.11
CA SER A 53 25.19 5.23 18.50
C SER A 53 23.68 5.05 18.46
N VAL A 54 22.91 6.14 18.55
CA VAL A 54 21.43 6.16 18.57
C VAL A 54 20.87 6.49 17.20
N LEU A 55 21.38 7.53 16.56
CA LEU A 55 20.97 8.01 15.24
C LEU A 55 22.17 8.08 14.30
N ARG A 56 22.28 7.09 13.40
CA ARG A 56 23.36 6.96 12.43
C ARG A 56 22.99 7.59 11.09
N ASP A 57 22.90 8.91 11.07
CA ASP A 57 22.65 9.67 9.85
C ASP A 57 23.77 10.71 9.65
N ALA A 58 24.44 10.67 8.49
CA ALA A 58 25.58 11.53 8.21
C ALA A 58 25.16 13.01 8.16
N LYS A 59 23.99 13.32 7.57
CA LYS A 59 23.49 14.69 7.47
C LYS A 59 23.19 15.29 8.84
N LEU A 60 22.62 14.46 9.74
CA LEU A 60 22.38 14.87 11.12
C LEU A 60 23.69 15.20 11.83
N LEU A 61 24.69 14.34 11.73
CA LEU A 61 25.99 14.53 12.40
C LEU A 61 26.73 15.77 11.88
N ASP A 62 26.72 16.03 10.57
CA ASP A 62 27.30 17.23 9.96
C ASP A 62 26.56 18.51 10.39
N SER A 63 25.22 18.44 10.47
CA SER A 63 24.39 19.55 10.91
C SER A 63 24.59 19.88 12.40
N ILE A 64 24.80 18.85 13.25
CA ILE A 64 25.17 19.04 14.66
C ILE A 64 26.52 19.77 14.76
N GLU A 65 27.51 19.33 14.00
CA GLU A 65 28.83 19.94 13.99
C GLU A 65 28.79 21.40 13.51
N THR A 66 28.04 21.64 12.45
CA THR A 66 27.80 23.00 11.93
C THR A 66 27.12 23.89 12.97
N SER A 67 26.12 23.36 13.68
CA SER A 67 25.41 24.11 14.72
C SER A 67 26.31 24.44 15.91
N ILE A 68 27.18 23.52 16.33
CA ILE A 68 28.18 23.78 17.41
C ILE A 68 29.16 24.86 16.99
N ASN A 69 29.74 24.74 15.79
CA ASN A 69 30.81 25.63 15.32
C ASN A 69 30.33 27.04 14.95
N GLN A 70 29.18 27.12 14.26
CA GLN A 70 28.64 28.37 13.73
C GLN A 70 27.59 29.04 14.62
N LYS A 71 27.16 28.39 15.69
CA LYS A 71 26.05 28.84 16.56
C LYS A 71 24.77 29.20 15.79
N LYS A 72 24.44 28.44 14.76
CA LYS A 72 23.26 28.63 13.93
C LYS A 72 22.35 27.42 14.01
N THR A 73 21.04 27.66 14.03
CA THR A 73 20.04 26.62 13.93
C THR A 73 20.16 25.93 12.57
N GLN A 74 20.14 24.59 12.59
CA GLN A 74 20.11 23.74 11.41
C GLN A 74 18.80 22.94 11.39
N ILE A 75 18.27 22.70 10.20
CA ILE A 75 17.10 21.84 10.01
C ILE A 75 17.48 20.78 8.97
N VAL A 76 17.31 19.52 9.31
CA VAL A 76 17.68 18.41 8.44
C VAL A 76 16.65 17.28 8.50
N ASP A 77 16.44 16.61 7.38
CA ASP A 77 15.62 15.43 7.30
C ASP A 77 16.47 14.18 7.60
N VAL A 78 15.99 13.34 8.52
CA VAL A 78 16.69 12.16 9.04
C VAL A 78 15.90 10.90 8.75
N GLU A 79 16.52 9.96 8.06
CA GLU A 79 15.91 8.64 7.77
C GLU A 79 16.51 7.56 8.65
N VAL A 80 15.67 6.89 9.43
CA VAL A 80 16.04 5.71 10.25
C VAL A 80 15.47 4.47 9.60
N LYS A 81 16.33 3.57 9.08
CA LYS A 81 15.90 2.40 8.30
C LYS A 81 15.65 1.15 9.13
N LYS A 82 16.23 1.03 10.32
CA LYS A 82 16.12 -0.17 11.17
C LYS A 82 15.81 0.22 12.63
N PRO A 83 15.03 -0.61 13.36
CA PRO A 83 14.34 -1.83 12.94
C PRO A 83 13.17 -1.55 11.98
N ASN A 84 12.51 -0.41 12.09
CA ASN A 84 11.42 0.04 11.24
C ASN A 84 11.78 1.38 10.60
N PHE A 85 11.33 1.59 9.36
CA PHE A 85 11.52 2.87 8.68
C PHE A 85 10.82 4.00 9.43
N GLN A 86 11.56 5.09 9.66
CA GLN A 86 11.06 6.33 10.24
C GLN A 86 11.70 7.53 9.57
N PHE A 87 10.92 8.59 9.51
CA PHE A 87 11.31 9.85 8.93
C PHE A 87 11.11 10.97 9.96
N TYR A 88 12.21 11.60 10.35
CA TYR A 88 12.21 12.71 11.29
C TYR A 88 12.63 14.00 10.61
N LYS A 89 12.00 15.10 11.01
CA LYS A 89 12.54 16.44 10.79
C LYS A 89 13.28 16.85 12.04
N ALA A 90 14.60 16.94 11.96
CA ALA A 90 15.45 17.33 13.06
C ALA A 90 15.70 18.84 13.02
N SER A 91 15.36 19.55 14.09
CA SER A 91 15.75 20.94 14.33
C SER A 91 16.87 20.95 15.37
N ILE A 92 18.04 21.40 14.98
CA ILE A 92 19.27 21.42 15.78
C ILE A 92 19.53 22.85 16.17
N ILE A 93 19.38 23.16 17.45
CA ILE A 93 19.41 24.53 17.99
C ILE A 93 20.61 24.65 18.92
N PRO A 94 21.47 25.70 18.79
CA PRO A 94 22.50 25.96 19.76
C PRO A 94 21.87 26.18 21.14
N GLY A 95 22.30 25.39 22.12
CA GLY A 95 21.81 25.49 23.48
C GLY A 95 22.40 26.72 24.23
N PRO A 96 21.70 27.15 25.29
CA PRO A 96 22.24 28.23 26.13
C PRO A 96 23.53 27.80 26.85
N SER A 97 24.40 28.78 27.12
CA SER A 97 25.62 28.57 27.92
C SER A 97 25.28 27.93 29.26
N LYS A 98 26.06 26.93 29.67
CA LYS A 98 25.90 26.15 30.92
C LYS A 98 24.80 25.10 30.93
N LEU A 99 24.08 24.83 29.83
CA LEU A 99 23.30 23.64 29.75
C LEU A 99 24.27 22.42 29.75
N CYS A 100 23.97 21.36 30.48
CA CYS A 100 24.86 20.19 30.63
C CYS A 100 26.20 20.48 31.34
N ASN A 101 26.31 21.52 32.16
CA ASN A 101 27.56 21.95 32.81
C ASN A 101 28.73 22.22 31.85
N GLN A 102 28.45 22.55 30.59
CA GLN A 102 29.43 22.86 29.56
C GLN A 102 29.14 24.22 28.89
N GLU A 103 30.20 24.85 28.34
CA GLU A 103 30.08 26.12 27.65
C GLU A 103 29.33 26.09 26.32
N GLN A 104 29.20 24.88 25.74
CA GLN A 104 28.51 24.68 24.46
C GLN A 104 27.66 23.42 24.52
N SER A 105 26.41 23.56 24.17
CA SER A 105 25.44 22.46 24.04
C SER A 105 24.60 22.65 22.80
N VAL A 106 23.94 21.59 22.38
CA VAL A 106 22.99 21.58 21.25
C VAL A 106 21.73 20.87 21.67
N ILE A 107 20.61 21.46 21.35
CA ILE A 107 19.29 20.85 21.56
C ILE A 107 18.79 20.33 20.21
N ILE A 108 18.42 19.07 20.17
CA ILE A 108 17.86 18.43 18.98
C ILE A 108 16.38 18.14 19.25
N PHE A 109 15.52 18.71 18.43
CA PHE A 109 14.09 18.36 18.36
C PHE A 109 13.88 17.46 17.17
N LEU A 110 13.32 16.27 17.40
CA LEU A 110 13.00 15.30 16.35
C LEU A 110 11.47 15.21 16.25
N LYS A 111 10.93 15.77 15.20
CA LYS A 111 9.51 15.65 14.87
C LYS A 111 9.31 14.43 13.98
N ASP A 112 8.51 13.46 14.47
CA ASP A 112 8.18 12.28 13.68
C ASP A 112 7.19 12.66 12.57
N LEU A 113 7.64 12.60 11.34
CA LEU A 113 6.86 12.84 10.13
C LEU A 113 6.70 11.56 9.29
N THR A 114 6.88 10.39 9.89
CA THR A 114 6.87 9.10 9.20
C THR A 114 5.57 8.89 8.42
N GLU A 115 4.42 9.13 9.02
CA GLU A 115 3.13 8.93 8.36
C GLU A 115 2.88 9.96 7.25
N VAL A 116 3.28 11.21 7.47
CA VAL A 116 3.20 12.27 6.45
C VAL A 116 4.09 11.92 5.26
N PHE A 117 5.33 11.50 5.53
CA PHE A 117 6.28 11.10 4.50
C PHE A 117 5.79 9.87 3.71
N LYS A 118 5.29 8.84 4.40
CA LYS A 118 4.69 7.67 3.75
C LYS A 118 3.54 8.06 2.83
N THR A 119 2.65 8.93 3.31
CA THR A 119 1.50 9.40 2.52
C THR A 119 1.94 10.19 1.29
N GLN A 120 2.93 11.10 1.43
CA GLN A 120 3.46 11.87 0.29
C GLN A 120 4.17 10.98 -0.72
N LYS A 121 5.03 10.08 -0.23
CA LYS A 121 5.72 9.11 -1.07
C LYS A 121 4.73 8.24 -1.82
N PHE A 122 3.71 7.76 -1.12
CA PHE A 122 2.65 6.95 -1.70
C PHE A 122 1.91 7.70 -2.83
N LYS A 123 1.56 8.99 -2.64
CA LYS A 123 0.95 9.82 -3.69
C LYS A 123 1.88 10.02 -4.89
N SER A 124 3.17 10.26 -4.63
CA SER A 124 4.16 10.43 -5.70
C SER A 124 4.35 9.15 -6.51
N ASP A 125 4.52 8.01 -5.83
CA ASP A 125 4.66 6.69 -6.48
C ASP A 125 3.39 6.33 -7.28
N PHE A 126 2.21 6.67 -6.76
CA PHE A 126 0.93 6.47 -7.46
C PHE A 126 0.90 7.24 -8.78
N VAL A 127 1.19 8.56 -8.77
CA VAL A 127 1.20 9.38 -10.00
C VAL A 127 2.24 8.89 -11.00
N ALA A 128 3.42 8.50 -10.54
CA ALA A 128 4.47 7.95 -11.39
C ALA A 128 4.03 6.63 -12.06
N ASN A 129 3.43 5.72 -11.29
CA ASN A 129 2.94 4.44 -11.79
C ASN A 129 1.79 4.61 -12.78
N VAL A 130 0.80 5.48 -12.49
CA VAL A 130 -0.28 5.82 -13.43
C VAL A 130 0.28 6.33 -14.74
N SER A 131 1.22 7.28 -14.68
CA SER A 131 1.85 7.84 -15.88
C SER A 131 2.56 6.79 -16.72
N HIS A 132 3.24 5.85 -16.07
CA HIS A 132 3.94 4.75 -16.74
C HIS A 132 2.96 3.76 -17.38
N GLU A 133 1.90 3.33 -16.64
CA GLU A 133 0.92 2.37 -17.14
C GLU A 133 0.02 2.94 -18.24
N LEU A 134 -0.16 4.26 -18.31
CA LEU A 134 -0.85 4.94 -19.42
C LEU A 134 0.08 5.14 -20.63
N ARG A 135 1.35 5.47 -20.43
CA ARG A 135 2.30 5.73 -21.50
C ARG A 135 2.54 4.53 -22.40
N THR A 136 2.66 3.34 -21.82
CA THR A 136 2.96 2.10 -22.56
C THR A 136 1.89 1.76 -23.61
N PRO A 137 0.59 1.63 -23.29
CA PRO A 137 -0.44 1.37 -24.28
C PRO A 137 -0.57 2.51 -25.31
N LEU A 138 -0.43 3.77 -24.86
CA LEU A 138 -0.49 4.93 -25.77
C LEU A 138 0.61 4.90 -26.83
N GLN A 139 1.86 4.53 -26.43
CA GLN A 139 2.96 4.34 -27.38
C GLN A 139 2.69 3.20 -28.36
N SER A 140 2.12 2.08 -27.87
CA SER A 140 1.75 0.95 -28.75
C SER A 140 0.67 1.34 -29.73
N ILE A 141 -0.34 2.11 -29.31
CA ILE A 141 -1.41 2.62 -30.17
C ILE A 141 -0.80 3.55 -31.23
N LYS A 142 0.02 4.52 -30.81
CA LYS A 142 0.68 5.47 -31.73
C LYS A 142 1.49 4.75 -32.78
N LEU A 143 2.38 3.83 -32.38
CA LEU A 143 3.24 3.08 -33.28
C LEU A 143 2.43 2.21 -34.26
N GLY A 144 1.37 1.54 -33.79
CA GLY A 144 0.50 0.75 -34.63
C GLY A 144 -0.25 1.59 -35.68
N LEU A 145 -0.73 2.79 -35.26
CA LEU A 145 -1.35 3.75 -36.21
C LEU A 145 -0.36 4.28 -37.25
N GLU A 146 0.86 4.61 -36.85
CA GLU A 146 1.93 5.02 -37.76
C GLU A 146 2.25 3.91 -38.77
N THR A 147 2.33 2.65 -38.33
CA THR A 147 2.56 1.49 -39.21
C THR A 147 1.42 1.29 -40.20
N ILE A 148 0.15 1.37 -39.71
CA ILE A 148 -1.02 1.27 -40.59
C ILE A 148 -1.03 2.41 -41.63
N ASN A 149 -0.71 3.63 -41.22
CA ASN A 149 -0.68 4.79 -42.09
C ASN A 149 0.39 4.66 -43.18
N GLN A 150 1.57 4.14 -42.83
CA GLN A 150 2.64 3.82 -43.83
C GLN A 150 2.23 2.66 -44.72
N GLY A 151 1.58 1.61 -44.19
CA GLY A 151 1.07 0.48 -44.98
C GLY A 151 -0.07 0.88 -45.93
N HIS A 152 -0.87 1.89 -45.60
CA HIS A 152 -1.89 2.45 -46.51
C HIS A 152 -1.26 3.02 -47.78
N ALA A 153 -0.10 3.69 -47.67
CA ALA A 153 0.61 4.25 -48.82
C ALA A 153 1.16 3.15 -49.74
N THR A 154 1.32 1.91 -49.24
CA THR A 154 1.84 0.73 -50.00
C THR A 154 0.75 -0.32 -50.28
N ASN A 155 -0.54 -0.05 -49.99
CA ASN A 155 -1.67 -1.01 -50.08
C ASN A 155 -1.46 -2.30 -49.28
N ASP A 156 -0.78 -2.24 -48.15
CA ASP A 156 -0.54 -3.39 -47.27
C ASP A 156 -1.73 -3.62 -46.30
N PHE A 157 -2.76 -4.33 -46.79
CA PHE A 157 -3.94 -4.71 -46.00
C PHE A 157 -3.63 -5.75 -44.92
N GLU A 158 -2.56 -6.51 -45.04
CA GLU A 158 -2.19 -7.50 -44.01
C GLU A 158 -1.71 -6.83 -42.72
N SER A 159 -0.97 -5.74 -42.85
CA SER A 159 -0.57 -4.92 -41.69
C SER A 159 -1.79 -4.40 -40.93
N GLN A 160 -2.84 -3.94 -41.63
CA GLN A 160 -4.07 -3.46 -40.98
C GLN A 160 -4.76 -4.57 -40.20
N LYS A 161 -4.97 -5.75 -40.81
CA LYS A 161 -5.59 -6.90 -40.13
C LYS A 161 -4.82 -7.31 -38.87
N LYS A 162 -3.50 -7.20 -38.87
CA LYS A 162 -2.63 -7.57 -37.76
C LYS A 162 -2.67 -6.53 -36.64
N PHE A 163 -2.63 -5.24 -36.96
CA PHE A 163 -2.48 -4.20 -35.94
C PHE A 163 -3.80 -3.75 -35.35
N LEU A 164 -4.92 -3.72 -36.08
CA LEU A 164 -6.22 -3.29 -35.55
C LEU A 164 -6.67 -4.04 -34.29
N PRO A 165 -6.59 -5.38 -34.19
CA PRO A 165 -6.94 -6.09 -32.97
C PRO A 165 -6.05 -5.69 -31.78
N ILE A 166 -4.75 -5.44 -32.03
CA ILE A 166 -3.80 -5.01 -31.01
C ILE A 166 -4.17 -3.61 -30.48
N LEU A 167 -4.50 -2.69 -31.40
CA LEU A 167 -4.92 -1.33 -31.04
C LEU A 167 -6.20 -1.35 -30.19
N LEU A 168 -7.20 -2.11 -30.60
CA LEU A 168 -8.44 -2.30 -29.85
C LEU A 168 -8.17 -2.85 -28.45
N GLN A 169 -7.30 -3.86 -28.35
CA GLN A 169 -6.90 -4.43 -27.06
C GLN A 169 -6.21 -3.38 -26.15
N GLN A 170 -5.32 -2.56 -26.70
CA GLN A 170 -4.64 -1.52 -25.93
C GLN A 170 -5.62 -0.42 -25.49
N THR A 171 -6.57 -0.03 -26.34
CA THR A 171 -7.63 0.94 -25.98
C THR A 171 -8.51 0.40 -24.85
N SER A 172 -9.00 -0.83 -24.97
CA SER A 172 -9.81 -1.48 -23.93
C SER A 172 -9.05 -1.60 -22.59
N ARG A 173 -7.75 -1.88 -22.66
CA ARG A 173 -6.88 -1.88 -21.46
C ARG A 173 -6.79 -0.50 -20.83
N MET A 174 -6.68 0.57 -21.63
CA MET A 174 -6.67 1.95 -21.09
C MET A 174 -8.02 2.31 -20.44
N GLU A 175 -9.14 1.93 -21.06
CA GLU A 175 -10.47 2.12 -20.48
C GLU A 175 -10.60 1.45 -19.12
N THR A 176 -10.18 0.19 -19.00
CA THR A 176 -10.17 -0.55 -17.74
C THR A 176 -9.30 0.17 -16.69
N LEU A 177 -8.08 0.59 -17.07
CA LEU A 177 -7.17 1.29 -16.15
C LEU A 177 -7.78 2.60 -15.64
N VAL A 178 -8.39 3.41 -16.51
CA VAL A 178 -9.04 4.66 -16.12
C VAL A 178 -10.24 4.38 -15.20
N SER A 179 -11.06 3.37 -15.52
CA SER A 179 -12.19 2.95 -14.68
C SER A 179 -11.73 2.51 -13.30
N ASP A 180 -10.69 1.67 -13.21
CA ASP A 180 -10.10 1.21 -11.94
C ASP A 180 -9.58 2.39 -11.09
N LEU A 181 -8.92 3.38 -11.74
CA LEU A 181 -8.42 4.58 -11.06
C LEU A 181 -9.54 5.44 -10.49
N LEU A 182 -10.61 5.65 -11.27
CA LEU A 182 -11.77 6.41 -10.82
C LEU A 182 -12.51 5.69 -9.69
N SER A 183 -12.70 4.36 -9.82
CA SER A 183 -13.30 3.54 -8.76
C SER A 183 -12.48 3.62 -7.47
N LEU A 184 -11.16 3.40 -7.55
CA LEU A 184 -10.27 3.47 -6.40
C LEU A 184 -10.31 4.84 -5.73
N SER A 185 -10.25 5.93 -6.51
CA SER A 185 -10.33 7.31 -5.98
C SER A 185 -11.65 7.55 -5.24
N LYS A 186 -12.78 7.09 -5.81
CA LYS A 186 -14.09 7.21 -5.17
C LYS A 186 -14.19 6.40 -3.88
N ILE A 187 -13.69 5.15 -3.88
CA ILE A 187 -13.70 4.30 -2.69
C ILE A 187 -12.88 4.91 -1.56
N GLU A 188 -11.70 5.48 -1.87
CA GLU A 188 -10.85 6.12 -0.87
C GLU A 188 -11.50 7.35 -0.23
N LEU A 189 -12.20 8.16 -1.00
CA LEU A 189 -12.96 9.30 -0.48
C LEU A 189 -14.12 8.87 0.42
N GLU A 190 -14.75 7.73 0.10
CA GLU A 190 -15.92 7.18 0.77
C GLU A 190 -15.59 6.09 1.81
N GLU A 191 -14.31 5.77 2.06
CA GLU A 191 -13.91 4.65 2.93
C GLU A 191 -14.47 4.75 4.36
N HIS A 192 -14.72 5.98 4.84
CA HIS A 192 -15.31 6.24 6.15
C HIS A 192 -16.83 6.04 6.18
N ILE A 193 -17.51 5.99 5.03
CA ILE A 193 -18.96 5.84 4.92
C ILE A 193 -19.29 4.36 4.98
N ARG A 194 -20.07 3.96 5.99
CA ARG A 194 -20.48 2.58 6.20
C ARG A 194 -21.72 2.25 5.38
N PRO A 195 -21.74 1.10 4.69
CA PRO A 195 -22.94 0.65 4.00
C PRO A 195 -24.02 0.21 5.00
N THR A 196 -25.28 0.45 4.64
CA THR A 196 -26.45 0.19 5.48
C THR A 196 -27.45 -0.80 4.87
N ASP A 197 -27.32 -1.12 3.58
CA ASP A 197 -28.27 -1.93 2.86
C ASP A 197 -28.08 -3.42 3.18
N LYS A 198 -29.18 -4.11 3.46
CA LYS A 198 -29.14 -5.57 3.67
C LYS A 198 -29.10 -6.28 2.32
N LEU A 199 -28.07 -7.07 2.10
CA LEU A 199 -27.80 -7.77 0.83
C LEU A 199 -27.50 -9.24 1.07
N ASP A 200 -27.96 -10.10 0.15
CA ASP A 200 -27.61 -11.52 0.13
C ASP A 200 -26.35 -11.73 -0.75
N LEU A 201 -25.26 -12.14 -0.12
CA LEU A 201 -23.99 -12.41 -0.82
C LEU A 201 -24.12 -13.50 -1.87
N LYS A 202 -24.97 -14.50 -1.65
CA LYS A 202 -25.19 -15.60 -2.62
C LYS A 202 -25.78 -15.08 -3.92
N GLU A 203 -26.76 -14.17 -3.84
CA GLU A 203 -27.35 -13.55 -5.04
C GLU A 203 -26.31 -12.74 -5.83
N ILE A 204 -25.46 -11.98 -5.13
CA ILE A 204 -24.40 -11.17 -5.76
C ILE A 204 -23.39 -12.08 -6.46
N ILE A 205 -22.93 -13.14 -5.81
CA ILE A 205 -21.95 -14.08 -6.39
C ILE A 205 -22.53 -14.80 -7.61
N LEU A 206 -23.78 -15.28 -7.54
CA LEU A 206 -24.46 -15.90 -8.67
C LEU A 206 -24.57 -14.93 -9.85
N HIS A 207 -24.92 -13.67 -9.60
CA HIS A 207 -24.97 -12.64 -10.62
C HIS A 207 -23.60 -12.41 -11.29
N VAL A 208 -22.52 -12.33 -10.51
CA VAL A 208 -21.15 -12.16 -11.05
C VAL A 208 -20.73 -13.39 -11.86
N VAL A 209 -21.01 -14.61 -11.41
CA VAL A 209 -20.69 -15.83 -12.16
C VAL A 209 -21.45 -15.87 -13.49
N GLU A 210 -22.72 -15.44 -13.53
CA GLU A 210 -23.50 -15.38 -14.78
C GLU A 210 -22.90 -14.35 -15.76
N ILE A 211 -22.46 -13.19 -15.29
CA ILE A 211 -21.73 -12.20 -16.13
C ILE A 211 -20.50 -12.84 -16.78
N HIS A 212 -19.77 -13.69 -16.05
CA HIS A 212 -18.53 -14.32 -16.53
C HIS A 212 -18.74 -15.61 -17.30
N LYS A 213 -19.97 -16.08 -17.49
CA LYS A 213 -20.33 -17.38 -18.10
C LYS A 213 -19.68 -17.64 -19.46
N GLN A 214 -19.63 -16.62 -20.31
CA GLN A 214 -19.04 -16.79 -21.65
C GLN A 214 -17.52 -17.01 -21.56
N ILE A 215 -16.83 -16.27 -20.69
CA ILE A 215 -15.38 -16.36 -20.53
C ILE A 215 -14.99 -17.64 -19.80
N ILE A 216 -15.77 -18.07 -18.82
CA ILE A 216 -15.65 -19.35 -18.13
C ILE A 216 -15.73 -20.50 -19.13
N LYS A 217 -16.76 -20.51 -20.00
CA LYS A 217 -16.93 -21.51 -21.04
C LYS A 217 -15.79 -21.49 -22.09
N LYS A 218 -15.34 -20.29 -22.50
CA LYS A 218 -14.24 -20.15 -23.47
C LYS A 218 -12.93 -20.73 -22.95
N ASN A 219 -12.68 -20.66 -21.65
CA ASN A 219 -11.49 -21.18 -20.99
C ASN A 219 -11.66 -22.63 -20.48
N ASP A 220 -12.79 -23.27 -20.73
CA ASP A 220 -13.10 -24.64 -20.25
C ASP A 220 -12.97 -24.76 -18.72
N ILE A 221 -13.36 -23.71 -18.00
CA ILE A 221 -13.32 -23.67 -16.54
C ILE A 221 -14.69 -24.11 -16.01
N SER A 222 -14.70 -24.89 -14.93
CA SER A 222 -15.92 -25.20 -14.19
C SER A 222 -15.96 -24.45 -12.86
N VAL A 223 -17.10 -23.90 -12.50
CA VAL A 223 -17.32 -23.20 -11.22
C VAL A 223 -18.22 -24.06 -10.34
N ASP A 224 -17.74 -24.42 -9.15
CA ASP A 224 -18.46 -25.16 -8.14
C ASP A 224 -18.81 -24.23 -6.98
N ILE A 225 -20.13 -23.99 -6.77
CA ILE A 225 -20.61 -23.10 -5.71
C ILE A 225 -21.27 -23.94 -4.63
N LYS A 226 -20.67 -23.91 -3.42
CA LYS A 226 -21.16 -24.62 -2.24
C LYS A 226 -21.66 -23.63 -1.20
N GLY A 227 -22.80 -23.88 -0.64
CA GLY A 227 -23.42 -23.13 0.43
C GLY A 227 -24.73 -23.74 0.81
N GLU A 228 -25.13 -23.61 2.05
CA GLU A 228 -26.45 -24.05 2.51
C GLU A 228 -27.57 -23.31 1.75
N GLU A 229 -28.81 -23.81 1.81
CA GLU A 229 -29.96 -23.11 1.21
C GLU A 229 -30.36 -21.82 1.98
N SER A 230 -29.62 -21.48 3.03
CA SER A 230 -29.82 -20.28 3.84
C SER A 230 -29.41 -18.99 3.11
N LYS A 231 -29.97 -17.86 3.54
CA LYS A 231 -29.57 -16.53 3.09
C LYS A 231 -28.28 -16.07 3.81
N TYR A 232 -27.40 -15.41 3.08
CA TYR A 232 -26.12 -14.88 3.58
C TYR A 232 -26.20 -13.35 3.66
N ILE A 233 -26.99 -12.85 4.63
CA ILE A 233 -27.33 -11.44 4.75
C ILE A 233 -26.23 -10.67 5.48
N ILE A 234 -25.70 -9.66 4.80
CA ILE A 234 -24.74 -8.68 5.37
C ILE A 234 -25.23 -7.25 5.14
N LEU A 235 -24.63 -6.29 5.84
CA LEU A 235 -24.74 -4.87 5.48
C LEU A 235 -23.70 -4.56 4.41
N GLY A 236 -24.13 -4.08 3.24
CA GLY A 236 -23.22 -3.90 2.12
C GLY A 236 -23.70 -2.86 1.12
N HIS A 237 -22.79 -2.49 0.21
CA HIS A 237 -23.09 -1.70 -0.97
C HIS A 237 -23.03 -2.61 -2.20
N ARG A 238 -24.17 -2.84 -2.87
CA ARG A 238 -24.32 -3.83 -3.94
C ARG A 238 -23.26 -3.73 -5.03
N ASP A 239 -23.09 -2.52 -5.60
CA ASP A 239 -22.16 -2.33 -6.72
C ASP A 239 -20.71 -2.56 -6.31
N ARG A 240 -20.34 -2.16 -5.09
CA ARG A 240 -19.01 -2.41 -4.53
C ARG A 240 -18.73 -3.88 -4.31
N LEU A 241 -19.70 -4.62 -3.82
CA LEU A 241 -19.56 -6.08 -3.64
C LEU A 241 -19.50 -6.81 -4.99
N ILE A 242 -20.28 -6.38 -5.99
CA ILE A 242 -20.14 -6.87 -7.37
C ILE A 242 -18.72 -6.64 -7.87
N GLU A 243 -18.15 -5.45 -7.65
CA GLU A 243 -16.77 -5.11 -8.03
C GLU A 243 -15.74 -6.00 -7.33
N VAL A 244 -15.93 -6.31 -6.03
CA VAL A 244 -15.07 -7.26 -5.28
C VAL A 244 -15.08 -8.64 -5.92
N PHE A 245 -16.26 -9.22 -6.09
CA PHE A 245 -16.36 -10.59 -6.61
C PHE A 245 -15.97 -10.68 -8.09
N THR A 246 -16.23 -9.62 -8.89
CA THR A 246 -15.72 -9.51 -10.27
C THR A 246 -14.21 -9.58 -10.30
N ASN A 247 -13.52 -8.78 -9.48
CA ASN A 247 -12.06 -8.78 -9.43
C ASN A 247 -11.48 -10.13 -9.00
N LEU A 248 -12.09 -10.79 -8.01
CA LEU A 248 -11.60 -12.07 -7.51
C LEU A 248 -11.86 -13.21 -8.51
N ILE A 249 -13.07 -13.27 -9.11
CA ILE A 249 -13.43 -14.30 -10.11
C ILE A 249 -12.63 -14.09 -11.40
N ASP A 250 -12.45 -12.86 -11.85
CA ASP A 250 -11.58 -12.52 -12.98
C ASP A 250 -10.13 -12.99 -12.76
N ASN A 251 -9.59 -12.78 -11.57
CA ASN A 251 -8.25 -13.27 -11.23
C ASN A 251 -8.23 -14.81 -11.24
N ALA A 252 -9.20 -15.47 -10.64
CA ALA A 252 -9.29 -16.92 -10.66
C ALA A 252 -9.35 -17.49 -12.09
N ILE A 253 -10.11 -16.86 -12.99
CA ILE A 253 -10.18 -17.24 -14.41
C ILE A 253 -8.85 -16.98 -15.14
N LYS A 254 -8.26 -15.81 -14.94
CA LYS A 254 -7.04 -15.37 -15.63
C LYS A 254 -5.81 -16.21 -15.29
N TYR A 255 -5.72 -16.65 -14.04
CA TYR A 255 -4.53 -17.35 -13.55
C TYR A 255 -4.72 -18.87 -13.48
N SER A 256 -5.90 -19.40 -13.79
CA SER A 256 -6.14 -20.84 -13.92
C SER A 256 -5.86 -21.33 -15.34
N PRO A 257 -5.14 -22.44 -15.50
CA PRO A 257 -5.07 -23.13 -16.79
C PRO A 257 -6.45 -23.61 -17.27
N LYS A 258 -6.60 -23.83 -18.58
CA LYS A 258 -7.81 -24.41 -19.15
C LYS A 258 -8.13 -25.78 -18.52
N GLY A 259 -9.42 -26.11 -18.37
CA GLY A 259 -9.89 -27.37 -17.80
C GLY A 259 -9.84 -27.45 -16.28
N LYS A 260 -9.49 -26.34 -15.59
CA LYS A 260 -9.39 -26.27 -14.12
C LYS A 260 -10.71 -25.83 -13.49
N LYS A 261 -10.76 -25.92 -12.15
CA LYS A 261 -11.95 -25.59 -11.37
C LYS A 261 -11.75 -24.37 -10.49
N ILE A 262 -12.83 -23.61 -10.33
CA ILE A 262 -12.95 -22.54 -9.34
C ILE A 262 -14.01 -22.99 -8.33
N TYR A 263 -13.64 -22.97 -7.05
CA TYR A 263 -14.53 -23.34 -5.95
C TYR A 263 -14.92 -22.08 -5.21
N ILE A 264 -16.22 -21.89 -5.02
CA ILE A 264 -16.77 -20.78 -4.24
C ILE A 264 -17.55 -21.39 -3.09
N SER A 265 -17.23 -21.07 -1.86
CA SER A 265 -17.96 -21.56 -0.70
C SER A 265 -18.46 -20.41 0.16
N LEU A 266 -19.69 -20.54 0.66
CA LEU A 266 -20.30 -19.61 1.60
C LEU A 266 -20.62 -20.37 2.89
N VAL A 267 -20.17 -19.80 4.00
CA VAL A 267 -20.41 -20.33 5.34
C VAL A 267 -20.93 -19.20 6.22
N ASN A 268 -22.05 -19.43 6.90
CA ASN A 268 -22.61 -18.46 7.83
C ASN A 268 -22.44 -18.99 9.26
N ASN A 269 -21.81 -18.20 10.11
CA ASN A 269 -21.70 -18.42 11.53
C ASN A 269 -22.55 -17.37 12.28
N ASN A 270 -22.76 -17.53 13.58
CA ASN A 270 -23.57 -16.59 14.37
C ASN A 270 -23.09 -15.14 14.31
N GLU A 271 -21.79 -14.90 14.11
CA GLU A 271 -21.16 -13.58 14.14
C GLU A 271 -20.71 -13.05 12.78
N SER A 272 -20.51 -13.95 11.80
CA SER A 272 -19.93 -13.57 10.51
C SER A 272 -20.36 -14.49 9.38
N THR A 273 -20.34 -13.94 8.17
CA THR A 273 -20.49 -14.65 6.91
C THR A 273 -19.14 -14.70 6.19
N THR A 274 -18.65 -15.91 5.93
CA THR A 274 -17.38 -16.13 5.23
C THR A 274 -17.64 -16.59 3.80
N VAL A 275 -16.96 -15.95 2.85
CA VAL A 275 -16.92 -16.36 1.44
C VAL A 275 -15.50 -16.73 1.09
N SER A 276 -15.29 -17.95 0.57
CA SER A 276 -14.01 -18.40 0.03
C SER A 276 -14.11 -18.57 -1.48
N ILE A 277 -13.13 -18.06 -2.22
CA ILE A 277 -12.96 -18.24 -3.67
C ILE A 277 -11.59 -18.86 -3.88
N ARG A 278 -11.56 -20.12 -4.30
CA ARG A 278 -10.34 -20.90 -4.52
C ARG A 278 -10.22 -21.27 -5.98
N ASP A 279 -9.06 -21.03 -6.56
CA ASP A 279 -8.64 -21.46 -7.88
C ASP A 279 -7.60 -22.59 -7.83
N GLU A 280 -7.45 -23.32 -8.94
CA GLU A 280 -6.40 -24.30 -9.18
C GLU A 280 -5.34 -23.74 -10.14
N GLY A 281 -5.01 -22.47 -9.97
CA GLY A 281 -4.10 -21.72 -10.81
C GLY A 281 -2.62 -21.90 -10.46
N ILE A 282 -1.82 -20.98 -10.97
CA ILE A 282 -0.35 -20.98 -10.77
C ILE A 282 0.08 -20.68 -9.32
N GLY A 283 -0.81 -20.18 -8.48
CA GLY A 283 -0.50 -19.78 -7.11
C GLY A 283 0.41 -18.56 -7.02
N ILE A 284 0.67 -18.15 -5.77
CA ILE A 284 1.46 -16.95 -5.44
C ILE A 284 2.59 -17.32 -4.49
N PRO A 285 3.86 -17.00 -4.80
CA PRO A 285 4.98 -17.23 -3.89
C PRO A 285 4.79 -16.49 -2.56
N LYS A 286 5.07 -17.15 -1.43
CA LYS A 286 4.84 -16.61 -0.06
C LYS A 286 5.36 -15.20 0.16
N LYS A 287 6.53 -14.87 -0.41
CA LYS A 287 7.17 -13.54 -0.28
C LYS A 287 6.35 -12.38 -0.84
N TYR A 288 5.36 -12.68 -1.69
CA TYR A 288 4.54 -11.66 -2.35
C TYR A 288 3.11 -11.57 -1.78
N ILE A 289 2.66 -12.52 -0.95
CA ILE A 289 1.28 -12.55 -0.43
C ILE A 289 0.93 -11.25 0.30
N SER A 290 1.82 -10.70 1.11
CA SER A 290 1.60 -9.45 1.82
C SER A 290 1.54 -8.21 0.90
N ARG A 291 2.01 -8.34 -0.34
CA ARG A 291 2.15 -7.23 -1.28
C ARG A 291 1.14 -7.22 -2.41
N ILE A 292 0.45 -8.33 -2.68
CA ILE A 292 -0.45 -8.44 -3.84
C ILE A 292 -1.65 -7.49 -3.78
N THR A 293 -1.96 -6.94 -2.61
CA THR A 293 -2.98 -5.90 -2.42
C THR A 293 -2.41 -4.46 -2.51
N GLU A 294 -1.10 -4.31 -2.75
CA GLU A 294 -0.50 -3.00 -3.05
C GLU A 294 -0.91 -2.56 -4.47
N ARG A 295 -1.11 -1.26 -4.67
CA ARG A 295 -1.48 -0.71 -5.98
C ARG A 295 -0.38 -0.93 -7.01
N PHE A 296 -0.76 -1.32 -8.23
CA PHE A 296 0.13 -1.62 -9.35
C PHE A 296 1.10 -2.78 -9.11
N PHE A 297 0.97 -3.50 -7.98
CA PHE A 297 1.82 -4.63 -7.70
C PHE A 297 1.46 -5.83 -8.59
N ARG A 298 2.48 -6.50 -9.11
CA ARG A 298 2.38 -7.71 -9.93
C ARG A 298 3.54 -8.64 -9.61
N VAL A 299 3.24 -9.93 -9.44
CA VAL A 299 4.26 -10.95 -9.17
C VAL A 299 5.22 -11.10 -10.37
N ASP A 300 4.67 -11.15 -11.58
CA ASP A 300 5.40 -11.20 -12.85
C ASP A 300 4.83 -10.14 -13.79
N PRO A 301 5.54 -9.01 -13.97
CA PRO A 301 5.06 -7.94 -14.85
C PRO A 301 4.92 -8.36 -16.32
N ALA A 302 5.73 -9.30 -16.82
CA ALA A 302 5.70 -9.74 -18.20
C ALA A 302 4.46 -10.59 -18.49
N LYS A 303 4.25 -11.65 -17.71
CA LYS A 303 3.04 -12.49 -17.80
C LYS A 303 1.75 -11.71 -17.55
N SER A 304 1.77 -10.79 -16.58
CA SER A 304 0.60 -9.97 -16.27
C SER A 304 0.23 -8.99 -17.38
N LYS A 305 1.21 -8.57 -18.22
CA LYS A 305 0.92 -7.75 -19.42
C LYS A 305 0.18 -8.55 -20.50
N GLU A 306 0.53 -9.81 -20.68
CA GLU A 306 -0.15 -10.71 -21.63
C GLU A 306 -1.58 -10.99 -21.20
N VAL A 307 -1.83 -11.14 -19.91
CA VAL A 307 -3.14 -11.44 -19.31
C VAL A 307 -4.00 -10.19 -19.10
N GLY A 308 -3.46 -8.98 -19.30
CA GLY A 308 -4.22 -7.72 -19.29
C GLY A 308 -4.56 -7.16 -17.90
N GLY A 309 -3.83 -7.50 -16.85
CA GLY A 309 -4.07 -6.96 -15.50
C GLY A 309 -3.59 -5.52 -15.33
N THR A 310 -4.30 -4.68 -14.58
CA THR A 310 -3.93 -3.31 -14.21
C THR A 310 -3.05 -3.25 -12.95
N GLY A 311 -3.15 -4.27 -12.08
CA GLY A 311 -2.54 -4.29 -10.75
C GLY A 311 -3.29 -3.43 -9.72
N LEU A 312 -4.51 -2.99 -10.04
CA LEU A 312 -5.38 -2.23 -9.15
C LEU A 312 -6.51 -3.06 -8.54
N GLY A 313 -6.95 -4.12 -9.21
CA GLY A 313 -8.13 -4.89 -8.79
C GLY A 313 -8.06 -5.40 -7.34
N LEU A 314 -6.94 -5.99 -6.89
CA LEU A 314 -6.80 -6.45 -5.50
C LEU A 314 -6.65 -5.31 -4.49
N ALA A 315 -6.13 -4.16 -4.89
CA ALA A 315 -6.13 -2.96 -4.06
C ALA A 315 -7.57 -2.44 -3.87
N ILE A 316 -8.37 -2.42 -4.94
CA ILE A 316 -9.81 -2.08 -4.90
C ILE A 316 -10.54 -3.04 -3.96
N VAL A 317 -10.33 -4.36 -4.10
CA VAL A 317 -10.91 -5.38 -3.20
C VAL A 317 -10.60 -5.05 -1.75
N LYS A 318 -9.34 -4.78 -1.41
CA LYS A 318 -8.92 -4.47 -0.03
C LYS A 318 -9.64 -3.24 0.54
N HIS A 319 -9.74 -2.15 -0.23
CA HIS A 319 -10.43 -0.93 0.23
C HIS A 319 -11.93 -1.16 0.43
N ILE A 320 -12.60 -1.87 -0.49
CA ILE A 320 -14.03 -2.19 -0.34
C ILE A 320 -14.27 -3.11 0.86
N VAL A 321 -13.42 -4.13 1.06
CA VAL A 321 -13.48 -5.03 2.22
C VAL A 321 -13.35 -4.25 3.52
N ASN A 322 -12.39 -3.32 3.61
CA ASN A 322 -12.23 -2.43 4.77
C ASN A 322 -13.46 -1.54 5.01
N GLN A 323 -14.05 -0.96 3.95
CA GLN A 323 -15.28 -0.17 4.04
C GLN A 323 -16.44 -0.97 4.66
N HIS A 324 -16.52 -2.27 4.36
CA HIS A 324 -17.51 -3.19 4.89
C HIS A 324 -17.13 -3.78 6.26
N ARG A 325 -16.02 -3.35 6.90
CA ARG A 325 -15.47 -3.93 8.14
C ARG A 325 -15.21 -5.43 8.04
N ALA A 326 -15.03 -5.92 6.84
CA ALA A 326 -14.70 -7.29 6.57
C ALA A 326 -13.18 -7.51 6.60
N GLU A 327 -12.78 -8.76 6.76
CA GLU A 327 -11.39 -9.17 6.71
C GLU A 327 -11.11 -9.94 5.43
N ILE A 328 -9.90 -9.83 4.91
CA ILE A 328 -9.41 -10.62 3.79
C ILE A 328 -8.19 -11.42 4.21
N ASP A 329 -8.26 -12.74 4.07
CA ASP A 329 -7.13 -13.66 4.22
C ASP A 329 -6.82 -14.32 2.88
N ILE A 330 -5.53 -14.61 2.64
CA ILE A 330 -5.06 -15.12 1.36
C ILE A 330 -4.15 -16.31 1.61
N LYS A 331 -4.60 -17.47 1.16
CA LYS A 331 -3.85 -18.73 1.21
C LYS A 331 -3.44 -19.12 -0.20
N SER A 332 -2.14 -19.23 -0.43
CA SER A 332 -1.63 -19.59 -1.74
C SER A 332 -0.34 -20.38 -1.65
N GLU A 333 -0.20 -21.33 -2.56
CA GLU A 333 1.01 -22.11 -2.76
C GLU A 333 1.31 -22.17 -4.25
N GLU A 334 2.55 -21.88 -4.62
CA GLU A 334 3.00 -21.87 -6.00
C GLU A 334 2.77 -23.25 -6.65
N GLY A 335 2.10 -23.26 -7.80
CA GLY A 335 1.71 -24.48 -8.52
C GLY A 335 0.45 -25.18 -8.02
N LYS A 336 -0.20 -24.72 -6.91
CA LYS A 336 -1.40 -25.36 -6.34
C LYS A 336 -2.63 -24.48 -6.36
N GLY A 337 -2.49 -23.20 -6.69
CA GLY A 337 -3.58 -22.23 -6.75
C GLY A 337 -3.63 -21.27 -5.57
N THR A 338 -4.70 -20.47 -5.54
CA THR A 338 -4.91 -19.41 -4.55
C THR A 338 -6.32 -19.50 -3.99
N GLU A 339 -6.47 -19.23 -2.70
CA GLU A 339 -7.74 -19.09 -2.01
C GLU A 339 -7.82 -17.71 -1.35
N PHE A 340 -8.81 -16.91 -1.77
CA PHE A 340 -9.20 -15.66 -1.13
C PHE A 340 -10.37 -15.92 -0.19
N ILE A 341 -10.23 -15.54 1.07
CA ILE A 341 -11.22 -15.74 2.12
C ILE A 341 -11.64 -14.35 2.61
N LEU A 342 -12.91 -14.03 2.46
CA LEU A 342 -13.53 -12.79 2.90
C LEU A 342 -14.47 -13.08 4.06
N THR A 343 -14.28 -12.41 5.20
CA THR A 343 -15.12 -12.58 6.39
C THR A 343 -15.85 -11.28 6.69
N PHE A 344 -17.16 -11.27 6.47
CA PHE A 344 -18.03 -10.12 6.71
C PHE A 344 -18.72 -10.25 8.07
N PRO A 345 -18.81 -9.21 8.88
CA PRO A 345 -19.63 -9.23 10.10
C PRO A 345 -21.10 -9.37 9.72
N ASN A 346 -21.85 -10.14 10.50
CA ASN A 346 -23.30 -10.26 10.31
C ASN A 346 -24.01 -8.93 10.65
N SER A 347 -25.17 -8.70 10.05
CA SER A 347 -25.98 -7.47 10.23
C SER A 347 -26.68 -7.40 11.58
#